data_7796cfc089fcd6fb8b0d7057a77f9620
#
_entry.id   7796cfc089fcd6fb8b0d7057a77f9620
#
_cell.length_a   1.000
_cell.length_b   1.000
_cell.length_c   1.000
_cell.angle_alpha   90.00
_cell.angle_beta   90.00
_cell.angle_gamma   90.00
#
_symmetry.space_group_name_H-M   'P 1'
#
loop_
_entity.id
_entity.type
_entity.pdbx_description
1 polymer ?
#
loop_
_entity_poly.entity_id
_entity_poly.type
_entity_poly.pdbx_seq_one_letter_code
_entity_poly.pdbx_strand_id
1 'polypeptide(L)'
;VEPGSCKITFPKTDKDAWKRFRKQTMAKHTVREGECVSSIAYEHGLFPDTIWDHPDNSQLKQKRKEMNLLEAGDVVEIPEKEEKEESIATEQTHRFRKKGVPAKLRMKILKVQQLDEQTESTQQPDSDQEDTDTQEPEEVTGFEQEPWADCPFNLIIDGQSTEGKTDGDGFVDVPIPPNAQQGELIMNPGQPDERIIPLQLGTLGAAGEIAGMKRRLSNLGYNCGDQSNEITDDFREVLRLF
;
A
#
# COMPACT_ATOMS: atom_id res chain seq x y z
N VAL A 1 34.00 -52.29 8.84
CA VAL A 1 34.49 -50.98 8.41
C VAL A 1 33.41 -49.97 8.84
N GLU A 2 33.65 -49.30 9.97
CA GLU A 2 32.73 -48.29 10.49
C GLU A 2 32.82 -46.99 9.64
N PRO A 3 31.72 -46.25 9.40
CA PRO A 3 31.76 -44.97 8.70
C PRO A 3 32.36 -43.91 9.63
N GLY A 4 33.54 -43.41 9.23
CA GLY A 4 34.26 -42.36 9.96
C GLY A 4 33.45 -41.09 10.07
N SER A 5 33.04 -40.76 11.29
CA SER A 5 32.47 -39.44 11.64
C SER A 5 33.55 -38.35 11.53
N CYS A 6 33.51 -37.56 10.50
CA CYS A 6 34.35 -36.38 10.39
C CYS A 6 33.82 -35.31 11.35
N LYS A 7 34.40 -35.27 12.57
CA LYS A 7 34.12 -34.15 13.51
C LYS A 7 34.98 -32.94 13.12
N ILE A 8 34.37 -31.98 12.48
CA ILE A 8 34.99 -30.67 12.28
C ILE A 8 34.97 -29.95 13.65
N THR A 9 36.11 -29.92 14.32
CA THR A 9 36.27 -29.20 15.58
C THR A 9 36.69 -27.75 15.27
N PHE A 10 35.81 -26.82 15.42
CA PHE A 10 36.13 -25.38 15.31
C PHE A 10 36.81 -24.88 16.60
N PRO A 11 37.88 -24.08 16.51
CA PRO A 11 38.51 -23.49 17.70
C PRO A 11 37.54 -22.49 18.36
N LYS A 12 37.34 -22.67 19.67
CA LYS A 12 36.38 -21.91 20.50
C LYS A 12 36.72 -20.43 20.74
N THR A 13 37.76 -19.85 20.11
CA THR A 13 38.36 -18.59 20.55
C THR A 13 38.34 -17.43 19.57
N ASP A 14 37.77 -17.58 18.38
CA ASP A 14 37.76 -16.42 17.46
C ASP A 14 36.33 -15.98 17.10
N LYS A 15 35.76 -15.11 17.96
CA LYS A 15 34.48 -14.45 17.71
C LYS A 15 34.51 -13.57 16.43
N ASP A 16 35.69 -13.16 16.01
CA ASP A 16 35.87 -12.32 14.81
C ASP A 16 35.98 -13.16 13.53
N ALA A 17 36.41 -14.41 13.62
CA ALA A 17 36.35 -15.36 12.50
C ALA A 17 34.92 -15.71 12.14
N TRP A 18 34.03 -15.90 13.14
CA TRP A 18 32.58 -16.08 12.93
C TRP A 18 31.92 -14.88 12.27
N LYS A 19 32.31 -13.67 12.64
CA LYS A 19 31.80 -12.44 12.01
C LYS A 19 32.26 -12.32 10.54
N ARG A 20 33.49 -12.71 10.24
CA ARG A 20 34.02 -12.73 8.85
C ARG A 20 33.36 -13.83 8.01
N PHE A 21 33.09 -15.00 8.57
CA PHE A 21 32.41 -16.09 7.89
C PHE A 21 30.94 -15.75 7.59
N ARG A 22 30.23 -15.12 8.56
CA ARG A 22 28.86 -14.60 8.36
C ARG A 22 28.76 -13.54 7.26
N LYS A 23 29.78 -12.72 7.09
CA LYS A 23 29.78 -11.68 6.04
C LYS A 23 29.88 -12.25 4.62
N GLN A 24 30.22 -13.52 4.48
CA GLN A 24 30.45 -14.18 3.19
C GLN A 24 29.18 -14.83 2.61
N THR A 25 28.13 -14.99 3.39
CA THR A 25 26.90 -15.69 3.01
C THR A 25 25.66 -14.78 2.84
N MET A 26 25.81 -13.47 3.06
CA MET A 26 24.70 -12.55 2.88
C MET A 26 24.37 -12.34 1.41
N ALA A 27 23.11 -12.49 1.07
CA ALA A 27 22.60 -12.14 -0.25
C ALA A 27 22.40 -10.63 -0.35
N LYS A 28 22.87 -10.04 -1.46
CA LYS A 28 22.61 -8.64 -1.80
C LYS A 28 21.44 -8.59 -2.76
N HIS A 29 20.44 -7.79 -2.43
CA HIS A 29 19.32 -7.52 -3.30
C HIS A 29 19.39 -6.08 -3.78
N THR A 30 19.37 -5.89 -5.10
CA THR A 30 19.23 -4.54 -5.69
C THR A 30 17.74 -4.27 -5.85
N VAL A 31 17.28 -3.24 -5.18
CA VAL A 31 15.87 -2.82 -5.17
C VAL A 31 15.41 -2.46 -6.58
N ARG A 32 14.30 -3.03 -7.01
CA ARG A 32 13.60 -2.70 -8.24
C ARG A 32 12.55 -1.63 -7.97
N GLU A 33 12.06 -1.03 -9.02
CA GLU A 33 10.94 -0.08 -8.90
C GLU A 33 9.72 -0.76 -8.26
N GLY A 34 9.17 -0.16 -7.21
CA GLY A 34 8.02 -0.67 -6.48
C GLY A 34 8.31 -1.65 -5.34
N GLU A 35 9.56 -2.08 -5.19
CA GLU A 35 9.93 -2.92 -4.05
C GLU A 35 10.17 -2.06 -2.78
N CYS A 36 9.88 -2.65 -1.64
CA CYS A 36 10.16 -2.11 -0.33
C CYS A 36 10.72 -3.20 0.59
N VAL A 37 11.21 -2.85 1.78
CA VAL A 37 11.74 -3.85 2.70
C VAL A 37 10.68 -4.91 3.05
N SER A 38 9.41 -4.52 3.15
CA SER A 38 8.32 -5.46 3.45
C SER A 38 8.10 -6.48 2.33
N SER A 39 8.15 -6.08 1.06
CA SER A 39 8.01 -7.01 -0.08
C SER A 39 9.21 -7.94 -0.20
N ILE A 40 10.43 -7.40 -0.07
CA ILE A 40 11.68 -8.17 -0.09
C ILE A 40 11.71 -9.20 1.06
N ALA A 41 11.32 -8.77 2.27
CA ALA A 41 11.25 -9.67 3.43
C ALA A 41 10.26 -10.81 3.23
N TYR A 42 9.12 -10.52 2.61
CA TYR A 42 8.11 -11.52 2.28
C TYR A 42 8.65 -12.58 1.30
N GLU A 43 9.33 -12.16 0.23
CA GLU A 43 9.94 -13.07 -0.76
C GLU A 43 11.00 -13.97 -0.13
N HIS A 44 11.81 -13.43 0.77
CA HIS A 44 12.85 -14.19 1.47
C HIS A 44 12.36 -14.94 2.72
N GLY A 45 11.06 -14.80 3.07
CA GLY A 45 10.46 -15.44 4.25
C GLY A 45 11.04 -14.94 5.58
N LEU A 46 11.45 -13.66 5.61
CA LEU A 46 11.95 -12.95 6.76
C LEU A 46 10.92 -11.92 7.27
N PHE A 47 11.14 -11.37 8.45
CA PHE A 47 10.39 -10.20 8.90
C PHE A 47 11.07 -8.91 8.41
N PRO A 48 10.31 -7.86 8.07
CA PRO A 48 10.87 -6.59 7.61
C PRO A 48 11.89 -6.01 8.59
N ASP A 49 11.60 -6.05 9.90
CA ASP A 49 12.49 -5.57 10.94
C ASP A 49 13.83 -6.33 10.97
N THR A 50 13.82 -7.63 10.64
CA THR A 50 15.03 -8.44 10.57
C THR A 50 16.00 -7.94 9.51
N ILE A 51 15.49 -7.46 8.39
CA ILE A 51 16.28 -6.86 7.31
C ILE A 51 16.62 -5.41 7.68
N TRP A 52 15.62 -4.62 8.07
CA TRP A 52 15.77 -3.18 8.29
C TRP A 52 16.70 -2.82 9.44
N ASP A 53 16.64 -3.58 10.54
CA ASP A 53 17.48 -3.36 11.73
C ASP A 53 18.81 -4.10 11.66
N HIS A 54 19.09 -4.79 10.54
CA HIS A 54 20.36 -5.46 10.38
C HIS A 54 21.52 -4.45 10.32
N PRO A 55 22.63 -4.68 11.04
CA PRO A 55 23.76 -3.74 11.10
C PRO A 55 24.32 -3.34 9.75
N ASP A 56 24.34 -4.27 8.78
CA ASP A 56 24.88 -4.01 7.43
C ASP A 56 23.96 -3.12 6.58
N ASN A 57 22.68 -2.97 6.97
CA ASN A 57 21.71 -2.05 6.35
C ASN A 57 21.67 -0.67 7.03
N SER A 58 22.55 -0.39 8.01
CA SER A 58 22.54 0.86 8.76
C SER A 58 22.70 2.11 7.87
N GLN A 59 23.51 2.04 6.82
CA GLN A 59 23.70 3.15 5.87
C GLN A 59 22.44 3.38 5.03
N LEU A 60 21.77 2.30 4.58
CA LEU A 60 20.48 2.39 3.87
C LEU A 60 19.42 3.00 4.77
N LYS A 61 19.35 2.57 6.02
CA LYS A 61 18.41 3.11 7.02
C LYS A 61 18.61 4.61 7.28
N GLN A 62 19.86 5.07 7.32
CA GLN A 62 20.17 6.50 7.45
C GLN A 62 19.77 7.30 6.20
N LYS A 63 19.96 6.73 5.01
CA LYS A 63 19.64 7.36 3.74
C LYS A 63 18.13 7.48 3.51
N ARG A 64 17.37 6.43 3.83
CA ARG A 64 15.93 6.33 3.50
C ARG A 64 14.98 6.65 4.63
N LYS A 65 15.41 6.53 5.88
CA LYS A 65 14.65 6.76 7.12
C LYS A 65 13.44 5.84 7.33
N GLU A 66 12.76 5.44 6.26
CA GLU A 66 11.56 4.58 6.30
C GLU A 66 11.76 3.33 5.45
N MET A 67 11.38 2.16 6.00
CA MET A 67 11.59 0.85 5.37
C MET A 67 10.76 0.64 4.10
N ASN A 68 9.65 1.34 3.94
CA ASN A 68 8.77 1.20 2.79
C ASN A 68 9.00 2.25 1.70
N LEU A 69 9.99 3.14 1.87
CA LEU A 69 10.37 4.17 0.90
C LEU A 69 11.79 3.92 0.37
N LEU A 70 11.95 2.85 -0.39
CA LEU A 70 13.18 2.56 -1.12
C LEU A 70 13.12 3.13 -2.54
N GLU A 71 14.27 3.37 -3.12
CA GLU A 71 14.40 3.75 -4.53
C GLU A 71 15.04 2.63 -5.34
N ALA A 72 14.67 2.53 -6.61
CA ALA A 72 15.30 1.60 -7.51
C ALA A 72 16.83 1.83 -7.56
N GLY A 73 17.61 0.73 -7.43
CA GLY A 73 19.06 0.76 -7.34
C GLY A 73 19.63 0.82 -5.92
N ASP A 74 18.83 1.00 -4.89
CA ASP A 74 19.28 0.79 -3.51
C ASP A 74 19.70 -0.68 -3.31
N VAL A 75 20.67 -0.90 -2.45
CA VAL A 75 21.15 -2.25 -2.14
C VAL A 75 20.74 -2.61 -0.72
N VAL A 76 20.03 -3.71 -0.59
CA VAL A 76 19.58 -4.30 0.69
C VAL A 76 20.40 -5.55 0.96
N GLU A 77 21.05 -5.62 2.10
CA GLU A 77 21.72 -6.83 2.59
C GLU A 77 20.69 -7.72 3.28
N ILE A 78 20.54 -8.96 2.78
CA ILE A 78 19.57 -9.92 3.27
C ILE A 78 20.27 -10.91 4.18
N PRO A 79 19.96 -10.95 5.49
CA PRO A 79 20.53 -11.92 6.39
C PRO A 79 20.04 -13.34 6.09
N GLU A 80 20.86 -14.32 6.42
CA GLU A 80 20.44 -15.72 6.34
C GLU A 80 19.31 -15.99 7.32
N LYS A 81 18.41 -16.88 6.91
CA LYS A 81 17.32 -17.34 7.74
C LYS A 81 17.85 -18.20 8.86
N GLU A 82 17.71 -17.75 10.10
CA GLU A 82 18.05 -18.55 11.27
C GLU A 82 16.92 -19.57 11.55
N GLU A 83 17.27 -20.86 11.56
CA GLU A 83 16.36 -21.91 12.00
C GLU A 83 16.29 -21.90 13.53
N LYS A 84 15.10 -21.74 14.07
CA LYS A 84 14.87 -21.81 15.51
C LYS A 84 14.45 -23.22 15.87
N GLU A 85 15.27 -23.92 16.63
CA GLU A 85 14.95 -25.20 17.20
C GLU A 85 14.38 -25.03 18.62
N GLU A 86 13.23 -25.64 18.86
CA GLU A 86 12.64 -25.71 20.20
C GLU A 86 12.39 -27.18 20.58
N SER A 87 12.83 -27.55 21.79
CA SER A 87 12.51 -28.87 22.34
C SER A 87 11.08 -28.88 22.83
N ILE A 88 10.26 -29.75 22.25
CA ILE A 88 8.86 -29.93 22.61
C ILE A 88 8.64 -31.34 23.19
N ALA A 89 7.68 -31.45 24.11
CA ALA A 89 7.32 -32.75 24.68
C ALA A 89 6.71 -33.67 23.62
N THR A 90 7.08 -34.94 23.62
CA THR A 90 6.44 -35.95 22.82
C THR A 90 5.08 -36.34 23.40
N GLU A 91 4.16 -36.89 22.58
CA GLU A 91 2.82 -37.33 22.97
C GLU A 91 1.85 -36.25 23.36
N GLN A 92 2.08 -34.98 22.91
CA GLN A 92 1.19 -33.85 23.07
C GLN A 92 0.86 -33.19 21.72
N THR A 93 -0.33 -32.61 21.63
CA THR A 93 -0.70 -31.82 20.45
C THR A 93 -0.15 -30.41 20.59
N HIS A 94 0.73 -30.00 19.67
CA HIS A 94 1.32 -28.67 19.62
C HIS A 94 0.66 -27.83 18.52
N ARG A 95 0.29 -26.58 18.86
CA ARG A 95 -0.25 -25.63 17.87
C ARG A 95 0.84 -24.65 17.49
N PHE A 96 1.20 -24.67 16.22
CA PHE A 96 2.13 -23.70 15.64
C PHE A 96 1.35 -22.62 14.91
N ARG A 97 1.69 -21.36 15.15
CA ARG A 97 1.15 -20.22 14.42
C ARG A 97 2.26 -19.62 13.55
N LYS A 98 2.10 -19.73 12.23
CA LYS A 98 2.97 -19.03 11.29
C LYS A 98 2.66 -17.53 11.39
N LYS A 99 3.64 -16.72 11.80
CA LYS A 99 3.54 -15.27 11.71
C LYS A 99 3.88 -14.87 10.28
N GLY A 100 3.00 -14.11 9.63
CA GLY A 100 3.24 -13.52 8.32
C GLY A 100 3.59 -12.04 8.47
N VAL A 101 4.06 -11.42 7.38
CA VAL A 101 4.16 -9.97 7.30
C VAL A 101 2.73 -9.44 7.15
N PRO A 102 2.19 -8.70 8.13
CA PRO A 102 0.85 -8.16 8.00
C PRO A 102 0.91 -6.95 7.04
N ALA A 103 0.35 -7.09 5.86
CA ALA A 103 0.02 -5.98 5.01
C ALA A 103 -1.49 -5.94 4.85
N LYS A 104 -2.07 -4.75 4.91
CA LYS A 104 -3.51 -4.52 4.80
C LYS A 104 -3.76 -3.33 3.90
N LEU A 105 -4.75 -3.48 3.03
CA LEU A 105 -5.36 -2.36 2.34
C LEU A 105 -6.48 -1.82 3.25
N ARG A 106 -6.36 -0.56 3.64
CA ARG A 106 -7.40 0.16 4.37
C ARG A 106 -7.69 1.48 3.68
N MET A 107 -8.90 1.62 3.16
CA MET A 107 -9.33 2.84 2.49
C MET A 107 -10.81 3.11 2.78
N LYS A 108 -11.16 4.40 2.87
CA LYS A 108 -12.53 4.86 3.04
C LYS A 108 -13.11 5.16 1.66
N ILE A 109 -14.28 4.59 1.39
CA ILE A 109 -15.01 4.82 0.15
C ILE A 109 -16.16 5.78 0.43
N LEU A 110 -16.24 6.84 -0.37
CA LEU A 110 -17.30 7.82 -0.28
C LEU A 110 -18.22 7.71 -1.51
N LYS A 111 -19.50 7.84 -1.28
CA LYS A 111 -20.51 7.94 -2.32
C LYS A 111 -20.77 9.44 -2.53
N VAL A 112 -20.54 9.90 -3.75
CA VAL A 112 -20.92 11.25 -4.15
C VAL A 112 -22.37 11.20 -4.60
N GLN A 113 -23.26 11.89 -3.89
CA GLN A 113 -24.63 12.14 -4.34
C GLN A 113 -24.62 13.48 -5.06
N GLN A 114 -25.08 13.48 -6.31
CA GLN A 114 -25.51 14.70 -6.95
C GLN A 114 -26.84 15.10 -6.30
N LEU A 115 -26.89 16.25 -5.68
CA LEU A 115 -28.15 16.84 -5.27
C LEU A 115 -28.89 17.19 -6.56
N ASP A 116 -29.89 16.39 -6.91
CA ASP A 116 -30.82 16.77 -7.96
C ASP A 116 -31.46 18.08 -7.53
N GLU A 117 -31.22 19.14 -8.29
CA GLU A 117 -31.96 20.38 -8.16
C GLU A 117 -33.44 20.07 -8.37
N GLN A 118 -34.17 19.87 -7.27
CA GLN A 118 -35.62 19.92 -7.30
C GLN A 118 -35.99 21.37 -7.54
N THR A 119 -36.26 21.69 -8.80
CA THR A 119 -36.88 22.91 -9.25
C THR A 119 -38.25 23.02 -8.59
N GLU A 120 -38.34 23.56 -7.41
CA GLU A 120 -39.63 24.08 -6.91
C GLU A 120 -39.98 25.30 -7.74
N SER A 121 -40.82 25.07 -8.74
CA SER A 121 -41.56 26.10 -9.43
C SER A 121 -42.58 26.72 -8.47
N THR A 122 -42.21 27.80 -7.81
CA THR A 122 -43.19 28.65 -7.08
C THR A 122 -43.25 30.01 -7.78
N GLN A 123 -44.41 30.20 -8.30
CA GLN A 123 -45.05 31.38 -8.91
C GLN A 123 -44.48 32.74 -8.56
N GLN A 124 -44.26 33.53 -9.62
CA GLN A 124 -44.14 35.00 -9.54
C GLN A 124 -45.32 35.67 -8.80
N PRO A 125 -45.06 36.81 -8.16
CA PRO A 125 -45.71 38.01 -8.67
C PRO A 125 -44.72 39.16 -8.85
N ASP A 126 -45.05 39.93 -9.86
CA ASP A 126 -44.45 41.19 -10.28
C ASP A 126 -44.10 42.16 -9.16
N SER A 127 -42.95 42.80 -9.25
CA SER A 127 -42.81 44.25 -9.11
C SER A 127 -41.35 44.69 -9.34
N ASP A 128 -41.26 45.74 -10.19
CA ASP A 128 -40.08 46.49 -10.56
C ASP A 128 -39.21 46.95 -9.39
N GLN A 129 -37.89 46.72 -9.49
CA GLN A 129 -36.84 47.68 -9.09
C GLN A 129 -35.47 47.26 -9.64
N GLU A 130 -34.93 48.16 -10.48
CA GLU A 130 -33.52 48.21 -10.87
C GLU A 130 -32.66 48.43 -9.62
N ASP A 131 -31.63 47.57 -9.42
CA ASP A 131 -30.37 48.01 -8.86
C ASP A 131 -29.27 47.02 -9.30
N THR A 132 -28.32 47.62 -10.03
CA THR A 132 -27.08 47.04 -10.51
C THR A 132 -26.17 46.72 -9.33
N ASP A 133 -26.02 45.44 -9.00
CA ASP A 133 -24.86 45.00 -8.26
C ASP A 133 -24.40 43.66 -8.86
N THR A 134 -23.17 43.70 -9.36
CA THR A 134 -22.50 42.60 -10.03
C THR A 134 -22.14 41.57 -8.96
N GLN A 135 -23.05 40.67 -8.65
CA GLN A 135 -22.72 39.44 -7.89
C GLN A 135 -22.28 38.40 -8.88
N GLU A 136 -21.00 38.05 -8.79
CA GLU A 136 -20.46 36.82 -9.40
C GLU A 136 -21.32 35.64 -8.93
N PRO A 137 -21.72 34.70 -9.80
CA PRO A 137 -22.45 33.51 -9.37
C PRO A 137 -21.55 32.68 -8.50
N GLU A 138 -21.82 32.61 -7.20
CA GLU A 138 -21.30 31.55 -6.34
C GLU A 138 -21.86 30.23 -6.86
N GLU A 139 -21.06 29.50 -7.64
CA GLU A 139 -21.32 28.10 -7.93
C GLU A 139 -21.24 27.31 -6.63
N VAL A 140 -22.33 27.19 -5.93
CA VAL A 140 -22.49 26.25 -4.82
C VAL A 140 -22.72 24.85 -5.42
N THR A 141 -21.66 24.21 -5.90
CA THR A 141 -21.69 22.80 -6.15
C THR A 141 -21.50 22.07 -4.81
N GLY A 142 -22.59 21.96 -4.08
CA GLY A 142 -22.64 21.16 -2.86
C GLY A 142 -22.64 19.68 -3.20
N PHE A 143 -21.47 19.05 -3.28
CA PHE A 143 -21.38 17.60 -3.29
C PHE A 143 -21.40 17.11 -1.84
N GLU A 144 -22.45 16.44 -1.45
CA GLU A 144 -22.50 15.75 -0.15
C GLU A 144 -21.79 14.40 -0.29
N GLN A 145 -20.70 14.22 0.45
CA GLN A 145 -19.91 13.00 0.46
C GLN A 145 -20.32 12.15 1.67
N GLU A 146 -21.03 11.07 1.42
CA GLU A 146 -21.42 10.13 2.45
C GLU A 146 -20.54 8.87 2.42
N PRO A 147 -20.22 8.26 3.58
CA PRO A 147 -19.57 6.95 3.62
C PRO A 147 -20.40 5.90 2.88
N TRP A 148 -19.79 5.15 1.97
CA TRP A 148 -20.48 4.04 1.31
C TRP A 148 -20.49 2.82 2.21
N ALA A 149 -21.37 2.85 3.22
CA ALA A 149 -21.49 1.81 4.23
C ALA A 149 -22.16 0.54 3.69
N ASP A 150 -21.78 -0.62 4.26
CA ASP A 150 -22.33 -1.95 3.97
C ASP A 150 -22.36 -2.32 2.48
N CYS A 151 -21.56 -1.65 1.67
CA CYS A 151 -21.47 -1.86 0.22
C CYS A 151 -20.66 -3.12 -0.08
N PRO A 152 -21.18 -4.08 -0.85
CA PRO A 152 -20.39 -5.22 -1.30
C PRO A 152 -19.27 -4.75 -2.24
N PHE A 153 -18.11 -5.39 -2.13
CA PHE A 153 -17.00 -5.15 -3.03
C PHE A 153 -16.32 -6.46 -3.43
N ASN A 154 -15.62 -6.40 -4.56
CA ASN A 154 -14.70 -7.42 -5.00
C ASN A 154 -13.33 -6.77 -5.22
N LEU A 155 -12.33 -7.20 -4.44
CA LEU A 155 -10.95 -6.75 -4.55
C LEU A 155 -10.14 -7.79 -5.30
N ILE A 156 -9.59 -7.41 -6.45
CA ILE A 156 -8.74 -8.25 -7.29
C ILE A 156 -7.31 -7.73 -7.14
N ILE A 157 -6.38 -8.56 -6.64
CA ILE A 157 -4.96 -8.24 -6.52
C ILE A 157 -4.16 -9.35 -7.17
N ASP A 158 -3.31 -9.00 -8.13
CA ASP A 158 -2.45 -9.94 -8.85
C ASP A 158 -3.21 -11.18 -9.36
N GLY A 159 -4.48 -11.00 -9.78
CA GLY A 159 -5.37 -12.05 -10.27
C GLY A 159 -6.10 -12.86 -9.19
N GLN A 160 -5.89 -12.56 -7.90
CA GLN A 160 -6.64 -13.17 -6.80
C GLN A 160 -7.80 -12.26 -6.39
N SER A 161 -9.00 -12.84 -6.36
CA SER A 161 -10.23 -12.16 -5.98
C SER A 161 -10.55 -12.38 -4.51
N THR A 162 -10.91 -11.31 -3.82
CA THR A 162 -11.38 -11.31 -2.42
C THR A 162 -12.66 -10.51 -2.32
N GLU A 163 -13.74 -11.16 -1.95
CA GLU A 163 -15.05 -10.53 -1.76
C GLU A 163 -15.23 -10.06 -0.32
N GLY A 164 -15.92 -8.94 -0.13
CA GLY A 164 -16.20 -8.39 1.19
C GLY A 164 -17.31 -7.34 1.15
N LYS A 165 -17.47 -6.63 2.28
CA LYS A 165 -18.33 -5.45 2.40
C LYS A 165 -17.60 -4.37 3.16
N THR A 166 -17.86 -3.13 2.84
CA THR A 166 -17.41 -1.98 3.64
C THR A 166 -18.06 -2.01 5.01
N ASP A 167 -17.42 -1.46 6.01
CA ASP A 167 -18.03 -1.29 7.32
C ASP A 167 -19.02 -0.11 7.36
N GLY A 168 -19.61 0.16 8.54
CA GLY A 168 -20.59 1.24 8.72
C GLY A 168 -20.02 2.65 8.46
N ASP A 169 -18.70 2.81 8.47
CA ASP A 169 -18.00 4.07 8.17
C ASP A 169 -17.48 4.12 6.72
N GLY A 170 -17.79 3.11 5.90
CA GLY A 170 -17.39 2.99 4.51
C GLY A 170 -15.96 2.50 4.31
N PHE A 171 -15.31 1.88 5.31
CA PHE A 171 -13.96 1.34 5.14
C PHE A 171 -13.95 -0.05 4.50
N VAL A 172 -13.01 -0.21 3.56
CA VAL A 172 -12.49 -1.51 3.12
C VAL A 172 -11.26 -1.82 3.96
N ASP A 173 -11.23 -2.91 4.72
CA ASP A 173 -10.06 -3.39 5.51
C ASP A 173 -9.80 -4.85 5.17
N VAL A 174 -8.87 -5.09 4.23
CA VAL A 174 -8.59 -6.43 3.70
C VAL A 174 -7.09 -6.71 3.79
N PRO A 175 -6.68 -7.90 4.28
CA PRO A 175 -5.28 -8.32 4.21
C PRO A 175 -4.87 -8.53 2.76
N ILE A 176 -3.72 -7.98 2.40
CA ILE A 176 -3.14 -8.08 1.05
C ILE A 176 -1.73 -8.69 1.12
N PRO A 177 -1.23 -9.29 0.04
CA PRO A 177 0.17 -9.69 -0.05
C PRO A 177 1.10 -8.47 0.07
N PRO A 178 2.20 -8.53 0.84
CA PRO A 178 3.12 -7.40 0.98
C PRO A 178 3.85 -7.01 -0.31
N ASN A 179 3.89 -7.90 -1.27
CA ASN A 179 4.48 -7.70 -2.61
C ASN A 179 3.44 -7.35 -3.67
N ALA A 180 2.19 -7.01 -3.28
CA ALA A 180 1.16 -6.59 -4.21
C ALA A 180 1.61 -5.36 -5.01
N GLN A 181 1.47 -5.41 -6.34
CA GLN A 181 1.89 -4.33 -7.22
C GLN A 181 0.71 -3.51 -7.73
N GLN A 182 -0.35 -4.17 -8.13
CA GLN A 182 -1.54 -3.55 -8.69
C GLN A 182 -2.78 -4.36 -8.34
N GLY A 183 -3.91 -3.69 -8.40
CA GLY A 183 -5.20 -4.33 -8.15
C GLY A 183 -6.36 -3.49 -8.68
N GLU A 184 -7.54 -4.05 -8.55
CA GLU A 184 -8.80 -3.38 -8.88
C GLU A 184 -9.78 -3.60 -7.74
N LEU A 185 -10.39 -2.53 -7.27
CA LEU A 185 -11.49 -2.59 -6.31
C LEU A 185 -12.79 -2.32 -7.05
N ILE A 186 -13.65 -3.33 -7.15
CA ILE A 186 -14.97 -3.24 -7.78
C ILE A 186 -15.98 -3.05 -6.66
N MET A 187 -16.59 -1.89 -6.60
CA MET A 187 -17.64 -1.57 -5.64
C MET A 187 -19.00 -1.90 -6.23
N ASN A 188 -19.86 -2.49 -5.42
CA ASN A 188 -21.24 -2.87 -5.77
C ASN A 188 -21.35 -3.68 -7.07
N PRO A 189 -20.63 -4.80 -7.21
CA PRO A 189 -20.50 -5.53 -8.46
C PRO A 189 -21.86 -6.00 -8.98
N GLY A 190 -22.09 -5.80 -10.30
CA GLY A 190 -23.32 -6.19 -10.97
C GLY A 190 -24.53 -5.28 -10.74
N GLN A 191 -24.36 -4.14 -10.09
CA GLN A 191 -25.41 -3.16 -9.84
C GLN A 191 -25.23 -1.92 -10.75
N PRO A 192 -26.27 -1.11 -10.96
CA PRO A 192 -26.19 0.08 -11.84
C PRO A 192 -25.18 1.12 -11.39
N ASP A 193 -24.84 1.16 -10.10
CA ASP A 193 -23.86 2.05 -9.48
C ASP A 193 -22.49 1.35 -9.23
N GLU A 194 -22.22 0.26 -9.99
CA GLU A 194 -20.90 -0.37 -9.98
C GLU A 194 -19.80 0.63 -10.32
N ARG A 195 -18.73 0.62 -9.51
CA ARG A 195 -17.53 1.42 -9.74
C ARG A 195 -16.29 0.57 -9.66
N ILE A 196 -15.41 0.74 -10.65
CA ILE A 196 -14.11 0.08 -10.70
C ILE A 196 -13.05 1.12 -10.37
N ILE A 197 -12.31 0.87 -9.29
CA ILE A 197 -11.23 1.73 -8.80
C ILE A 197 -9.91 1.01 -9.02
N PRO A 198 -9.07 1.43 -9.99
CA PRO A 198 -7.76 0.85 -10.19
C PRO A 198 -6.83 1.24 -9.04
N LEU A 199 -6.10 0.27 -8.49
CA LEU A 199 -5.18 0.45 -7.36
C LEU A 199 -3.73 0.26 -7.80
N GLN A 200 -2.89 1.22 -7.46
CA GLN A 200 -1.43 1.15 -7.61
C GLN A 200 -0.83 0.89 -6.22
N LEU A 201 -0.42 -0.34 -5.94
CA LEU A 201 -0.01 -0.77 -4.60
C LEU A 201 1.52 -0.80 -4.44
N GLY A 202 2.25 -1.13 -5.50
CA GLY A 202 3.70 -1.35 -5.45
C GLY A 202 4.56 -0.17 -5.91
N THR A 203 4.16 0.57 -6.92
CA THR A 203 5.00 1.58 -7.60
C THR A 203 4.53 3.01 -7.37
N LEU A 204 4.29 3.38 -6.12
CA LEU A 204 3.81 4.75 -5.84
C LEU A 204 4.88 5.83 -6.08
N GLY A 205 6.17 5.48 -6.10
CA GLY A 205 7.26 6.45 -6.21
C GLY A 205 7.37 7.37 -4.98
N ALA A 206 8.33 8.28 -5.00
CA ALA A 206 8.52 9.23 -3.91
C ALA A 206 7.34 10.23 -3.82
N ALA A 207 6.93 10.56 -2.59
CA ALA A 207 5.83 11.51 -2.38
C ALA A 207 6.14 12.92 -2.88
N GLY A 208 7.42 13.27 -3.03
CA GLY A 208 7.87 14.55 -3.58
C GLY A 208 7.93 14.61 -5.10
N GLU A 209 7.72 13.51 -5.79
CA GLU A 209 7.69 13.46 -7.26
C GLU A 209 6.26 13.59 -7.78
N ILE A 210 6.11 14.30 -8.91
CA ILE A 210 4.80 14.53 -9.53
C ILE A 210 4.11 13.20 -9.88
N ALA A 211 4.83 12.27 -10.48
CA ALA A 211 4.29 10.93 -10.76
C ALA A 211 3.84 10.20 -9.49
N GLY A 212 4.61 10.31 -8.39
CA GLY A 212 4.25 9.73 -7.11
C GLY A 212 2.99 10.37 -6.49
N MET A 213 2.80 11.68 -6.65
CA MET A 213 1.58 12.38 -6.24
C MET A 213 0.38 11.97 -7.10
N LYS A 214 0.53 11.93 -8.43
CA LYS A 214 -0.52 11.49 -9.36
C LYS A 214 -1.03 10.09 -9.02
N ARG A 215 -0.12 9.13 -8.79
CA ARG A 215 -0.50 7.73 -8.43
C ARG A 215 -1.29 7.67 -7.13
N ARG A 216 -0.91 8.47 -6.12
CA ARG A 216 -1.66 8.54 -4.84
C ARG A 216 -3.04 9.15 -5.01
N LEU A 217 -3.15 10.22 -5.77
CA LEU A 217 -4.43 10.85 -6.07
C LEU A 217 -5.32 9.93 -6.91
N SER A 218 -4.74 9.18 -7.86
CA SER A 218 -5.49 8.16 -8.62
C SER A 218 -6.05 7.06 -7.71
N ASN A 219 -5.28 6.62 -6.69
CA ASN A 219 -5.78 5.67 -5.69
C ASN A 219 -6.92 6.24 -4.82
N LEU A 220 -7.03 7.56 -4.73
CA LEU A 220 -8.14 8.24 -4.07
C LEU A 220 -9.33 8.49 -5.01
N GLY A 221 -9.23 8.06 -6.27
CA GLY A 221 -10.30 8.17 -7.27
C GLY A 221 -10.23 9.43 -8.15
N TYR A 222 -9.19 10.25 -8.01
CA TYR A 222 -9.01 11.41 -8.88
C TYR A 222 -8.37 11.02 -10.21
N ASN A 223 -8.89 11.55 -11.32
CA ASN A 223 -8.32 11.34 -12.64
C ASN A 223 -7.19 12.34 -12.90
N CYS A 224 -5.95 11.94 -12.65
CA CYS A 224 -4.77 12.78 -12.86
C CYS A 224 -4.19 12.72 -14.28
N GLY A 225 -4.86 12.08 -15.23
CA GLY A 225 -4.36 11.84 -16.58
C GLY A 225 -3.20 10.84 -16.60
N ASP A 226 -2.13 11.16 -17.32
CA ASP A 226 -0.95 10.31 -17.41
C ASP A 226 -0.18 10.21 -16.08
N GLN A 227 0.66 9.19 -15.94
CA GLN A 227 1.49 8.96 -14.74
C GLN A 227 2.92 9.53 -14.88
N SER A 228 3.13 10.49 -15.79
CA SER A 228 4.43 11.14 -16.01
C SER A 228 4.80 12.11 -14.88
N ASN A 229 6.07 12.53 -14.84
CA ASN A 229 6.55 13.57 -13.93
C ASN A 229 6.23 15.00 -14.44
N GLU A 230 5.35 15.15 -15.42
CA GLU A 230 4.95 16.45 -15.96
C GLU A 230 3.67 16.96 -15.27
N ILE A 231 3.58 18.26 -15.07
CA ILE A 231 2.36 18.90 -14.55
C ILE A 231 1.43 19.14 -15.73
N THR A 232 0.45 18.23 -15.88
CA THR A 232 -0.62 18.34 -16.88
C THR A 232 -1.77 19.22 -16.39
N ASP A 233 -2.65 19.64 -17.30
CA ASP A 233 -3.82 20.44 -16.92
C ASP A 233 -4.80 19.64 -16.08
N ASP A 234 -5.02 18.35 -16.39
CA ASP A 234 -5.81 17.43 -15.56
C ASP A 234 -5.28 17.36 -14.12
N PHE A 235 -3.95 17.26 -13.97
CA PHE A 235 -3.33 17.23 -12.65
C PHE A 235 -3.48 18.55 -11.89
N ARG A 236 -3.42 19.71 -12.59
CA ARG A 236 -3.68 21.02 -11.98
C ARG A 236 -5.10 21.15 -11.48
N GLU A 237 -6.06 20.63 -12.26
CA GLU A 237 -7.48 20.62 -11.86
C GLU A 237 -7.69 19.75 -10.62
N VAL A 238 -7.14 18.55 -10.60
CA VAL A 238 -7.18 17.66 -9.42
C VAL A 238 -6.60 18.33 -8.19
N LEU A 239 -5.46 19.04 -8.31
CA LEU A 239 -4.86 19.77 -7.19
C LEU A 239 -5.73 20.92 -6.64
N ARG A 240 -6.66 21.45 -7.43
CA ARG A 240 -7.63 22.47 -6.95
C ARG A 240 -8.80 21.84 -6.22
N LEU A 241 -9.15 20.59 -6.59
CA LEU A 241 -10.24 19.84 -5.98
C LEU A 241 -9.84 19.11 -4.69
N PHE A 242 -8.55 18.79 -4.53
CA PHE A 242 -7.98 18.11 -3.36
C PHE A 242 -7.70 19.08 -2.21
#